data_28d9e309a225fc0b11f5fefa8d5f16f0
#
_entry.id   28d9e309a225fc0b11f5fefa8d5f16f0
#
_cell.length_a   1.000
_cell.length_b   1.000
_cell.length_c   1.000
_cell.angle_alpha   90.00
_cell.angle_beta   90.00
_cell.angle_gamma   90.00
#
_symmetry.space_group_name_H-M   'P 1'
#
loop_
_entity.id
_entity.type
_entity.pdbx_description
1 polymer ?
#
loop_
_entity_poly.entity_id
_entity_poly.type
_entity_poly.pdbx_seq_one_letter_code
_entity_poly.pdbx_strand_id
1 'polypeptide(L)'
;MATSALSPRQPSPTVAQPPRERISSWPLADRVCYWVCWATGVALCLIALAIVLFMLVKGISYLRPSLFFESPAPSLHQSEAGGFLDPIVGTLIVTAIGTAIAAPAGVAIATWMSEYGRPSWLARAVESAIEMIAGTPSVVLAIFGLLVFARSFFGFLSQSASDGQVTGQSFFIAGIVMALLALPLVVAATREALVQIPARMREASYALGKTRATTIWRVLLPSARPGITGGIVLGMGRIIGDTAIITILLGSALRNQGVGSVPVLGTLRGFGSTLTSYVYNDSPAGEGNAPQKAYAAAFVLLMIVLVLNALVTRLTSGGTERSRAWSWPALSWMPWTR
;
A
#
# COMPACT_ATOMS: atom_id res chain seq x y z
N MET A 1 41.62 -10.90 -55.61
CA MET A 1 41.70 -9.65 -54.84
C MET A 1 40.47 -8.84 -55.18
N ALA A 2 39.45 -8.85 -54.30
CA ALA A 2 38.30 -8.00 -54.44
C ALA A 2 38.04 -7.40 -53.05
N THR A 3 38.47 -6.15 -52.88
CA THR A 3 38.24 -5.31 -51.69
C THR A 3 36.79 -4.81 -51.74
N SER A 4 35.91 -5.40 -50.93
CA SER A 4 34.57 -4.87 -50.72
C SER A 4 34.65 -3.62 -49.88
N ALA A 5 34.42 -2.46 -50.54
CA ALA A 5 34.28 -1.17 -49.88
C ALA A 5 33.06 -1.19 -48.96
N LEU A 6 33.29 -1.03 -47.65
CA LEU A 6 32.28 -0.77 -46.64
C LEU A 6 31.63 0.59 -46.95
N SER A 7 30.38 0.57 -47.35
CA SER A 7 29.62 1.81 -47.53
C SER A 7 29.49 2.54 -46.18
N PRO A 8 29.69 3.87 -46.12
CA PRO A 8 29.54 4.64 -44.89
C PRO A 8 28.11 4.51 -44.38
N ARG A 9 27.95 4.11 -43.10
CA ARG A 9 26.66 4.08 -42.40
C ARG A 9 26.04 5.47 -42.47
N GLN A 10 24.93 5.59 -43.15
CA GLN A 10 24.11 6.80 -43.10
C GLN A 10 23.71 7.03 -41.64
N PRO A 11 23.86 8.24 -41.09
CA PRO A 11 23.37 8.59 -39.79
C PRO A 11 21.85 8.36 -39.78
N SER A 12 21.38 7.63 -38.78
CA SER A 12 19.94 7.43 -38.56
C SER A 12 19.23 8.78 -38.52
N PRO A 13 18.08 8.93 -39.22
CA PRO A 13 17.36 10.20 -39.24
C PRO A 13 17.06 10.57 -37.78
N THR A 14 17.62 11.68 -37.33
CA THR A 14 17.23 12.32 -36.06
C THR A 14 15.75 12.62 -36.19
N VAL A 15 14.93 11.89 -35.45
CA VAL A 15 13.49 12.21 -35.32
C VAL A 15 13.43 13.61 -34.74
N ALA A 16 13.18 14.61 -35.62
CA ALA A 16 13.00 15.97 -35.18
C ALA A 16 11.84 16.00 -34.17
N GLN A 17 12.14 16.39 -32.96
CA GLN A 17 11.08 16.59 -31.96
C GLN A 17 10.12 17.64 -32.55
N PRO A 18 8.80 17.38 -32.54
CA PRO A 18 7.84 18.35 -33.03
C PRO A 18 8.05 19.70 -32.31
N PRO A 19 7.99 20.84 -33.01
CA PRO A 19 8.17 22.13 -32.38
C PRO A 19 7.16 22.24 -31.21
N ARG A 20 7.63 22.70 -30.04
CA ARG A 20 6.77 22.93 -28.88
C ARG A 20 5.75 24.00 -29.27
N GLU A 21 4.53 23.54 -29.56
CA GLU A 21 3.42 24.41 -29.87
C GLU A 21 3.08 25.27 -28.63
N ARG A 22 2.93 26.57 -28.84
CA ARG A 22 2.49 27.46 -27.75
C ARG A 22 1.02 27.16 -27.46
N ILE A 23 0.63 27.09 -26.18
CA ILE A 23 -0.76 26.90 -25.74
C ILE A 23 -1.71 27.91 -26.42
N SER A 24 -1.19 29.09 -26.82
CA SER A 24 -1.97 30.12 -27.51
C SER A 24 -2.41 29.72 -28.92
N SER A 25 -1.76 28.74 -29.57
CA SER A 25 -2.12 28.28 -30.93
C SER A 25 -3.14 27.11 -30.90
N TRP A 26 -3.48 26.59 -29.71
CA TRP A 26 -4.40 25.47 -29.58
C TRP A 26 -5.87 25.89 -29.83
N PRO A 27 -6.72 25.00 -30.33
CA PRO A 27 -8.16 25.20 -30.39
C PRO A 27 -8.72 25.55 -29.01
N LEU A 28 -9.81 26.32 -28.96
CA LEU A 28 -10.42 26.74 -27.70
C LEU A 28 -10.79 25.54 -26.81
N ALA A 29 -11.28 24.44 -27.42
CA ALA A 29 -11.63 23.20 -26.71
C ALA A 29 -10.41 22.63 -25.98
N ASP A 30 -9.25 22.54 -26.62
CA ASP A 30 -8.03 21.98 -26.04
C ASP A 30 -7.48 22.86 -24.91
N ARG A 31 -7.59 24.20 -25.05
CA ARG A 31 -7.22 25.13 -23.96
C ARG A 31 -8.11 24.97 -22.75
N VAL A 32 -9.43 24.88 -22.97
CA VAL A 32 -10.39 24.69 -21.88
C VAL A 32 -10.13 23.35 -21.18
N CYS A 33 -9.94 22.27 -21.95
CA CYS A 33 -9.62 20.95 -21.41
C CYS A 33 -8.33 20.98 -20.57
N TYR A 34 -7.28 21.61 -21.10
CA TYR A 34 -6.01 21.77 -20.38
C TYR A 34 -6.18 22.49 -19.05
N TRP A 35 -6.86 23.63 -19.04
CA TRP A 35 -7.10 24.40 -17.79
C TRP A 35 -8.00 23.68 -16.81
N VAL A 36 -9.01 22.97 -17.29
CA VAL A 36 -9.89 22.14 -16.44
C VAL A 36 -9.09 21.01 -15.78
N CYS A 37 -8.30 20.27 -16.56
CA CYS A 37 -7.44 19.20 -16.01
C CYS A 37 -6.44 19.74 -14.99
N TRP A 38 -5.81 20.88 -15.28
CA TRP A 38 -4.87 21.51 -14.37
C TRP A 38 -5.54 22.00 -13.08
N ALA A 39 -6.68 22.69 -13.21
CA ALA A 39 -7.46 23.16 -12.08
C ALA A 39 -7.94 22.02 -11.18
N THR A 40 -8.41 20.90 -11.79
CA THR A 40 -8.82 19.70 -11.06
C THR A 40 -7.65 19.08 -10.29
N GLY A 41 -6.47 19.00 -10.91
CA GLY A 41 -5.26 18.51 -10.23
C GLY A 41 -4.85 19.37 -9.04
N VAL A 42 -4.85 20.71 -9.22
CA VAL A 42 -4.54 21.65 -8.14
C VAL A 42 -5.61 21.57 -7.04
N ALA A 43 -6.89 21.52 -7.41
CA ALA A 43 -7.97 21.41 -6.42
C ALA A 43 -7.82 20.13 -5.57
N LEU A 44 -7.48 18.99 -6.18
CA LEU A 44 -7.22 17.75 -5.45
C LEU A 44 -6.07 17.90 -4.45
N CYS A 45 -4.96 18.51 -4.88
CA CYS A 45 -3.81 18.76 -4.00
C CYS A 45 -4.17 19.70 -2.84
N LEU A 46 -4.95 20.76 -3.11
CA LEU A 46 -5.41 21.70 -2.08
C LEU A 46 -6.34 21.03 -1.08
N ILE A 47 -7.28 20.19 -1.53
CA ILE A 47 -8.17 19.43 -0.65
C ILE A 47 -7.36 18.48 0.24
N ALA A 48 -6.42 17.71 -0.34
CA ALA A 48 -5.56 16.82 0.43
C ALA A 48 -4.75 17.60 1.49
N LEU A 49 -4.15 18.72 1.11
CA LEU A 49 -3.40 19.59 2.02
C LEU A 49 -4.30 20.15 3.12
N ALA A 50 -5.51 20.60 2.76
CA ALA A 50 -6.46 21.14 3.71
C ALA A 50 -6.89 20.12 4.76
N ILE A 51 -7.11 18.85 4.37
CA ILE A 51 -7.44 17.77 5.29
C ILE A 51 -6.29 17.55 6.28
N VAL A 52 -5.04 17.46 5.80
CA VAL A 52 -3.86 17.26 6.65
C VAL A 52 -3.68 18.43 7.63
N LEU A 53 -3.79 19.67 7.13
CA LEU A 53 -3.68 20.86 7.97
C LEU A 53 -4.83 20.94 8.99
N PHE A 54 -6.04 20.59 8.60
CA PHE A 54 -7.18 20.55 9.52
C PHE A 54 -6.95 19.57 10.67
N MET A 55 -6.50 18.33 10.36
CA MET A 55 -6.18 17.33 11.37
C MET A 55 -5.05 17.81 12.30
N LEU A 56 -4.02 18.44 11.74
CA LEU A 56 -2.91 19.00 12.52
C LEU A 56 -3.38 20.10 13.44
N VAL A 57 -4.09 21.11 12.93
CA VAL A 57 -4.55 22.29 13.71
C VAL A 57 -5.50 21.87 14.83
N LYS A 58 -6.42 20.92 14.55
CA LYS A 58 -7.37 20.44 15.56
C LYS A 58 -6.74 19.47 16.56
N GLY A 59 -5.73 18.69 16.14
CA GLY A 59 -5.05 17.73 16.99
C GLY A 59 -3.85 18.26 17.76
N ILE A 60 -3.28 19.42 17.37
CA ILE A 60 -2.00 19.91 17.93
C ILE A 60 -2.08 20.21 19.43
N SER A 61 -3.22 20.64 19.92
CA SER A 61 -3.44 20.91 21.35
C SER A 61 -3.37 19.63 22.20
N TYR A 62 -3.60 18.48 21.57
CA TYR A 62 -3.57 17.18 22.22
C TYR A 62 -2.23 16.44 22.02
N LEU A 63 -1.45 16.80 21.00
CA LEU A 63 -0.16 16.17 20.70
C LEU A 63 0.88 16.49 21.77
N ARG A 64 1.19 15.50 22.61
CA ARG A 64 2.26 15.54 23.61
C ARG A 64 3.21 14.37 23.38
N PRO A 65 4.52 14.50 23.59
CA PRO A 65 5.46 13.37 23.42
C PRO A 65 5.13 12.14 24.26
N SER A 66 4.54 12.33 25.45
CA SER A 66 4.12 11.24 26.34
C SER A 66 3.11 10.29 25.70
N LEU A 67 2.25 10.80 24.78
CA LEU A 67 1.23 9.99 24.10
C LEU A 67 1.77 8.82 23.29
N PHE A 68 3.00 8.92 22.83
CA PHE A 68 3.66 7.84 22.06
C PHE A 68 4.13 6.70 22.93
N PHE A 69 4.29 6.92 24.25
CA PHE A 69 4.83 5.96 25.21
C PHE A 69 3.81 5.50 26.26
N GLU A 70 2.66 6.14 26.33
CA GLU A 70 1.60 5.79 27.25
C GLU A 70 0.53 4.92 26.57
N SER A 71 0.04 3.91 27.32
CA SER A 71 -1.08 3.08 26.86
C SER A 71 -2.41 3.81 27.04
N PRO A 72 -3.42 3.53 26.20
CA PRO A 72 -4.76 4.06 26.39
C PRO A 72 -5.30 3.71 27.77
N ALA A 73 -5.92 4.66 28.45
CA ALA A 73 -6.56 4.44 29.74
C ALA A 73 -8.04 4.85 29.65
N PRO A 74 -8.97 4.03 30.19
CA PRO A 74 -10.36 4.41 30.32
C PRO A 74 -10.48 5.55 31.35
N SER A 75 -11.11 6.65 30.98
CA SER A 75 -11.34 7.78 31.86
C SER A 75 -12.68 8.43 31.55
N LEU A 76 -13.34 8.96 32.60
CA LEU A 76 -14.56 9.75 32.46
C LEU A 76 -14.29 11.11 31.76
N HIS A 77 -13.06 11.60 31.87
CA HIS A 77 -12.57 12.78 31.13
C HIS A 77 -11.62 12.31 30.02
N GLN A 78 -12.16 11.93 28.90
CA GLN A 78 -11.42 11.35 27.77
C GLN A 78 -10.34 12.27 27.17
N SER A 79 -10.46 13.58 27.38
CA SER A 79 -9.47 14.57 26.94
C SER A 79 -8.13 14.49 27.70
N GLU A 80 -8.08 13.85 28.88
CA GLU A 80 -6.90 13.86 29.75
C GLU A 80 -6.21 12.51 29.89
N ALA A 81 -6.84 11.42 29.47
CA ALA A 81 -6.37 10.07 29.76
C ALA A 81 -5.86 9.30 28.56
N GLY A 82 -4.67 8.72 28.72
CA GLY A 82 -4.10 7.68 27.90
C GLY A 82 -3.47 8.14 26.58
N GLY A 83 -2.48 7.35 26.15
CA GLY A 83 -1.71 7.57 24.92
C GLY A 83 -2.13 6.71 23.75
N PHE A 84 -1.23 6.62 22.75
CA PHE A 84 -1.46 5.91 21.49
C PHE A 84 -0.55 4.68 21.33
N LEU A 85 0.20 4.28 22.37
CA LEU A 85 1.20 3.22 22.27
C LEU A 85 0.60 1.91 21.73
N ASP A 86 -0.45 1.40 22.39
CA ASP A 86 -1.08 0.14 21.98
C ASP A 86 -1.68 0.20 20.57
N PRO A 87 -2.45 1.26 20.18
CA PRO A 87 -2.91 1.45 18.81
C PRO A 87 -1.79 1.57 17.76
N ILE A 88 -0.67 2.21 18.09
CA ILE A 88 0.50 2.29 17.20
C ILE A 88 1.08 0.89 16.99
N VAL A 89 1.34 0.16 18.06
CA VAL A 89 1.88 -1.20 18.01
C VAL A 89 0.94 -2.12 17.23
N GLY A 90 -0.37 -2.06 17.50
CA GLY A 90 -1.37 -2.85 16.78
C GLY A 90 -1.37 -2.54 15.26
N THR A 91 -1.30 -1.27 14.89
CA THR A 91 -1.20 -0.85 13.47
C THR A 91 0.05 -1.43 12.82
N LEU A 92 1.20 -1.36 13.49
CA LEU A 92 2.46 -1.88 12.95
C LEU A 92 2.42 -3.40 12.80
N ILE A 93 1.86 -4.13 13.77
CA ILE A 93 1.72 -5.60 13.72
C ILE A 93 0.86 -6.02 12.54
N VAL A 94 -0.38 -5.49 12.42
CA VAL A 94 -1.28 -5.84 11.31
C VAL A 94 -0.67 -5.50 9.97
N THR A 95 -0.04 -4.33 9.86
CA THR A 95 0.62 -3.88 8.63
C THR A 95 1.78 -4.80 8.25
N ALA A 96 2.60 -5.17 9.22
CA ALA A 96 3.73 -6.07 8.99
C ALA A 96 3.26 -7.45 8.52
N ILE A 97 2.29 -8.06 9.21
CA ILE A 97 1.74 -9.37 8.83
C ILE A 97 1.08 -9.30 7.45
N GLY A 98 0.17 -8.34 7.26
CA GLY A 98 -0.57 -8.19 6.02
C GLY A 98 0.35 -7.97 4.82
N THR A 99 1.35 -7.10 4.96
CA THR A 99 2.34 -6.83 3.89
C THR A 99 3.27 -8.01 3.66
N ALA A 100 3.72 -8.68 4.73
CA ALA A 100 4.60 -9.86 4.62
C ALA A 100 3.92 -11.03 3.89
N ILE A 101 2.59 -11.12 3.93
CA ILE A 101 1.81 -12.11 3.18
C ILE A 101 1.45 -11.59 1.78
N ALA A 102 0.90 -10.38 1.68
CA ALA A 102 0.41 -9.84 0.41
C ALA A 102 1.52 -9.58 -0.62
N ALA A 103 2.68 -9.10 -0.17
CA ALA A 103 3.77 -8.75 -1.08
C ALA A 103 4.33 -9.99 -1.81
N PRO A 104 4.82 -11.05 -1.15
CA PRO A 104 5.35 -12.21 -1.85
C PRO A 104 4.26 -12.96 -2.62
N ALA A 105 3.05 -13.10 -2.07
CA ALA A 105 1.95 -13.77 -2.76
C ALA A 105 1.53 -13.00 -4.02
N GLY A 106 1.35 -11.70 -3.94
CA GLY A 106 0.98 -10.86 -5.08
C GLY A 106 2.04 -10.85 -6.18
N VAL A 107 3.33 -10.75 -5.82
CA VAL A 107 4.44 -10.82 -6.78
C VAL A 107 4.50 -12.20 -7.44
N ALA A 108 4.33 -13.28 -6.67
CA ALA A 108 4.34 -14.65 -7.20
C ALA A 108 3.17 -14.88 -8.18
N ILE A 109 1.95 -14.50 -7.82
CA ILE A 109 0.76 -14.61 -8.67
C ILE A 109 0.93 -13.79 -9.96
N ALA A 110 1.34 -12.52 -9.86
CA ALA A 110 1.54 -11.66 -11.02
C ALA A 110 2.61 -12.22 -11.97
N THR A 111 3.71 -12.71 -11.42
CA THR A 111 4.80 -13.33 -12.19
C THR A 111 4.33 -14.60 -12.88
N TRP A 112 3.58 -15.44 -12.15
CA TRP A 112 3.02 -16.66 -12.74
C TRP A 112 2.04 -16.34 -13.87
N MET A 113 1.13 -15.39 -13.68
CA MET A 113 0.17 -14.97 -14.70
C MET A 113 0.86 -14.38 -15.93
N SER A 114 1.92 -13.58 -15.74
CA SER A 114 2.64 -12.91 -16.83
C SER A 114 3.50 -13.87 -17.64
N GLU A 115 4.22 -14.80 -16.98
CA GLU A 115 5.27 -15.59 -17.63
C GLU A 115 4.85 -17.05 -17.90
N TYR A 116 3.96 -17.64 -17.10
CA TYR A 116 3.54 -19.03 -17.22
C TYR A 116 2.06 -19.22 -17.59
N GLY A 117 1.20 -18.25 -17.25
CA GLY A 117 -0.25 -18.42 -17.30
C GLY A 117 -0.89 -18.41 -18.68
N ARG A 118 -0.15 -18.18 -19.78
CA ARG A 118 -0.74 -18.06 -21.13
C ARG A 118 -0.68 -19.39 -21.91
N PRO A 119 -1.76 -19.76 -22.60
CA PRO A 119 -3.18 -19.46 -22.45
C PRO A 119 -3.85 -20.58 -21.63
N SER A 120 -4.11 -20.39 -20.34
CA SER A 120 -4.74 -21.44 -19.53
C SER A 120 -6.08 -20.94 -18.95
N TRP A 121 -7.03 -21.88 -18.78
CA TRP A 121 -8.29 -21.62 -18.07
C TRP A 121 -8.01 -21.19 -16.63
N LEU A 122 -6.95 -21.72 -16.01
CA LEU A 122 -6.55 -21.42 -14.66
C LEU A 122 -6.11 -19.94 -14.51
N ALA A 123 -5.40 -19.40 -15.49
CA ALA A 123 -5.01 -17.98 -15.47
C ALA A 123 -6.24 -17.06 -15.47
N ARG A 124 -7.25 -17.40 -16.27
CA ARG A 124 -8.53 -16.66 -16.28
C ARG A 124 -9.28 -16.79 -14.96
N ALA A 125 -9.31 -17.99 -14.37
CA ALA A 125 -9.94 -18.21 -13.07
C ALA A 125 -9.26 -17.40 -11.95
N VAL A 126 -7.91 -17.35 -11.93
CA VAL A 126 -7.15 -16.53 -10.97
C VAL A 126 -7.40 -15.04 -11.20
N GLU A 127 -7.44 -14.58 -12.45
CA GLU A 127 -7.76 -13.18 -12.77
C GLU A 127 -9.16 -12.80 -12.27
N SER A 128 -10.18 -13.62 -12.57
CA SER A 128 -11.55 -13.40 -12.07
C SER A 128 -11.63 -13.44 -10.54
N ALA A 129 -10.87 -14.32 -9.88
CA ALA A 129 -10.82 -14.37 -8.42
C ALA A 129 -10.23 -13.09 -7.81
N ILE A 130 -9.16 -12.55 -8.42
CA ILE A 130 -8.55 -11.29 -7.98
C ILE A 130 -9.52 -10.12 -8.18
N GLU A 131 -10.22 -10.07 -9.31
CA GLU A 131 -11.23 -9.05 -9.58
C GLU A 131 -12.42 -9.14 -8.60
N MET A 132 -12.87 -10.34 -8.26
CA MET A 132 -13.91 -10.54 -7.25
C MET A 132 -13.48 -10.03 -5.88
N ILE A 133 -12.24 -10.33 -5.45
CA ILE A 133 -11.70 -9.83 -4.18
C ILE A 133 -11.62 -8.30 -4.22
N ALA A 134 -11.14 -7.71 -5.32
CA ALA A 134 -11.03 -6.27 -5.48
C ALA A 134 -12.39 -5.55 -5.40
N GLY A 135 -13.44 -6.18 -5.92
CA GLY A 135 -14.81 -5.67 -5.88
C GLY A 135 -15.58 -5.96 -4.59
N THR A 136 -15.04 -6.81 -3.71
CA THR A 136 -15.74 -7.19 -2.47
C THR A 136 -15.63 -6.07 -1.42
N PRO A 137 -16.75 -5.63 -0.80
CA PRO A 137 -16.72 -4.69 0.32
C PRO A 137 -15.90 -5.25 1.50
N SER A 138 -15.06 -4.42 2.13
CA SER A 138 -14.17 -4.84 3.23
C SER A 138 -14.94 -5.44 4.42
N VAL A 139 -16.14 -4.93 4.70
CA VAL A 139 -17.03 -5.47 5.76
C VAL A 139 -17.39 -6.93 5.49
N VAL A 140 -17.73 -7.27 4.24
CA VAL A 140 -18.09 -8.65 3.86
C VAL A 140 -16.86 -9.55 4.04
N LEU A 141 -15.71 -9.09 3.65
CA LEU A 141 -14.44 -9.82 3.80
C LEU A 141 -14.10 -10.04 5.28
N ALA A 142 -14.38 -9.05 6.13
CA ALA A 142 -14.20 -9.16 7.59
C ALA A 142 -15.11 -10.20 8.23
N ILE A 143 -16.41 -10.17 7.89
CA ILE A 143 -17.40 -11.13 8.40
C ILE A 143 -17.05 -12.54 7.91
N PHE A 144 -16.69 -12.70 6.64
CA PHE A 144 -16.23 -13.97 6.10
C PHE A 144 -15.01 -14.49 6.86
N GLY A 145 -13.99 -13.62 7.06
CA GLY A 145 -12.82 -13.95 7.84
C GLY A 145 -13.16 -14.41 9.25
N LEU A 146 -14.02 -13.67 9.96
CA LEU A 146 -14.46 -14.04 11.29
C LEU A 146 -15.13 -15.43 11.31
N LEU A 147 -16.06 -15.68 10.41
CA LEU A 147 -16.80 -16.96 10.34
C LEU A 147 -15.89 -18.15 10.00
N VAL A 148 -14.93 -17.97 9.11
CA VAL A 148 -13.98 -19.03 8.74
C VAL A 148 -13.03 -19.32 9.89
N PHE A 149 -12.44 -18.29 10.49
CA PHE A 149 -11.42 -18.44 11.53
C PHE A 149 -11.98 -18.70 12.93
N ALA A 150 -13.29 -18.54 13.15
CA ALA A 150 -13.97 -18.97 14.39
C ALA A 150 -14.13 -20.51 14.50
N ARG A 151 -13.75 -21.27 13.48
CA ARG A 151 -13.78 -22.74 13.52
C ARG A 151 -12.67 -23.28 14.41
N SER A 152 -12.98 -24.35 15.15
CA SER A 152 -12.05 -25.02 16.08
C SER A 152 -10.71 -25.41 15.44
N PHE A 153 -10.71 -25.75 14.15
CA PHE A 153 -9.51 -26.06 13.37
C PHE A 153 -8.49 -24.92 13.40
N PHE A 154 -8.93 -23.66 13.43
CA PHE A 154 -8.07 -22.47 13.44
C PHE A 154 -7.78 -21.93 14.85
N GLY A 155 -8.13 -22.66 15.90
CA GLY A 155 -7.94 -22.25 17.30
C GLY A 155 -6.49 -21.93 17.67
N PHE A 156 -5.51 -22.44 16.91
CA PHE A 156 -4.10 -22.12 17.09
C PHE A 156 -3.72 -20.69 16.64
N LEU A 157 -4.60 -20.03 15.86
CA LEU A 157 -4.38 -18.67 15.34
C LEU A 157 -5.05 -17.59 16.19
N SER A 158 -6.01 -17.94 17.04
CA SER A 158 -6.75 -16.99 17.85
C SER A 158 -6.82 -17.42 19.31
N GLN A 159 -7.35 -16.53 20.14
CA GLN A 159 -7.68 -16.84 21.52
C GLN A 159 -8.91 -17.77 21.57
N SER A 160 -8.89 -18.72 22.50
CA SER A 160 -10.08 -19.47 22.90
C SER A 160 -10.72 -18.77 24.10
N ALA A 161 -12.04 -18.60 24.06
CA ALA A 161 -12.80 -18.15 25.23
C ALA A 161 -12.71 -19.19 26.38
N SER A 162 -13.07 -18.79 27.60
CA SER A 162 -13.08 -19.66 28.77
C SER A 162 -13.91 -20.95 28.58
N ASP A 163 -14.88 -20.90 27.67
CA ASP A 163 -15.76 -22.02 27.33
C ASP A 163 -15.17 -22.93 26.22
N GLY A 164 -13.92 -22.71 25.82
CA GLY A 164 -13.27 -23.47 24.74
C GLY A 164 -13.70 -23.08 23.33
N GLN A 165 -14.56 -22.08 23.17
CA GLN A 165 -14.95 -21.58 21.87
C GLN A 165 -13.83 -20.68 21.28
N VAL A 166 -13.54 -20.87 19.99
CA VAL A 166 -12.57 -20.05 19.25
C VAL A 166 -13.25 -18.76 18.83
N THR A 167 -12.71 -17.61 19.25
CA THR A 167 -13.32 -16.30 18.95
C THR A 167 -13.16 -15.87 17.50
N GLY A 168 -12.15 -16.40 16.79
CA GLY A 168 -11.82 -15.98 15.42
C GLY A 168 -11.23 -14.57 15.34
N GLN A 169 -10.88 -13.99 16.47
CA GLN A 169 -10.31 -12.64 16.58
C GLN A 169 -8.85 -12.70 16.99
N SER A 170 -7.96 -12.14 16.19
CA SER A 170 -6.54 -11.96 16.56
C SER A 170 -5.85 -11.02 15.58
N PHE A 171 -4.71 -10.46 15.99
CA PHE A 171 -3.85 -9.68 15.08
C PHE A 171 -3.40 -10.49 13.86
N PHE A 172 -3.15 -11.79 14.05
CA PHE A 172 -2.71 -12.66 12.96
C PHE A 172 -3.80 -12.87 11.92
N ILE A 173 -5.03 -13.16 12.36
CA ILE A 173 -6.19 -13.31 11.47
C ILE A 173 -6.52 -12.00 10.77
N ALA A 174 -6.53 -10.89 11.50
CA ALA A 174 -6.71 -9.57 10.89
C ALA A 174 -5.66 -9.30 9.81
N GLY A 175 -4.39 -9.64 10.07
CA GLY A 175 -3.30 -9.52 9.09
C GLY A 175 -3.51 -10.38 7.85
N ILE A 176 -4.00 -11.63 7.98
CA ILE A 176 -4.31 -12.51 6.83
C ILE A 176 -5.45 -11.92 5.98
N VAL A 177 -6.53 -11.47 6.61
CA VAL A 177 -7.68 -10.91 5.89
C VAL A 177 -7.30 -9.57 5.22
N MET A 178 -6.47 -8.76 5.89
CA MET A 178 -5.90 -7.54 5.31
C MET A 178 -4.97 -7.84 4.14
N ALA A 179 -4.19 -8.91 4.21
CA ALA A 179 -3.36 -9.35 3.09
C ALA A 179 -4.22 -9.68 1.86
N LEU A 180 -5.35 -10.37 2.07
CA LEU A 180 -6.29 -10.69 0.99
C LEU A 180 -6.86 -9.42 0.36
N LEU A 181 -7.19 -8.40 1.16
CA LEU A 181 -7.67 -7.09 0.68
C LEU A 181 -6.61 -6.34 -0.14
N ALA A 182 -5.33 -6.41 0.25
CA ALA A 182 -4.23 -5.71 -0.42
C ALA A 182 -3.72 -6.45 -1.66
N LEU A 183 -3.94 -7.76 -1.75
CA LEU A 183 -3.40 -8.65 -2.78
C LEU A 183 -3.72 -8.17 -4.21
N PRO A 184 -4.95 -7.76 -4.57
CA PRO A 184 -5.25 -7.26 -5.91
C PRO A 184 -4.38 -6.08 -6.34
N LEU A 185 -4.09 -5.13 -5.43
CA LEU A 185 -3.26 -3.96 -5.72
C LEU A 185 -1.81 -4.35 -6.03
N VAL A 186 -1.25 -5.26 -5.23
CA VAL A 186 0.11 -5.77 -5.45
C VAL A 186 0.21 -6.54 -6.76
N VAL A 187 -0.79 -7.40 -7.06
CA VAL A 187 -0.84 -8.17 -8.31
C VAL A 187 -0.95 -7.25 -9.51
N ALA A 188 -1.87 -6.29 -9.50
CA ALA A 188 -2.08 -5.37 -10.62
C ALA A 188 -0.84 -4.54 -10.92
N ALA A 189 -0.24 -3.91 -9.91
CA ALA A 189 0.96 -3.09 -10.09
C ALA A 189 2.18 -3.92 -10.53
N THR A 190 2.35 -5.13 -9.99
CA THR A 190 3.43 -6.03 -10.39
C THR A 190 3.26 -6.51 -11.82
N ARG A 191 2.03 -6.89 -12.21
CA ARG A 191 1.71 -7.32 -13.59
C ARG A 191 1.99 -6.19 -14.58
N GLU A 192 1.56 -4.98 -14.28
CA GLU A 192 1.80 -3.80 -15.12
C GLU A 192 3.31 -3.55 -15.28
N ALA A 193 4.07 -3.61 -14.20
CA ALA A 193 5.52 -3.44 -14.25
C ALA A 193 6.22 -4.52 -15.10
N LEU A 194 5.75 -5.77 -15.05
CA LEU A 194 6.30 -6.86 -15.87
C LEU A 194 5.94 -6.73 -17.34
N VAL A 195 4.74 -6.23 -17.67
CA VAL A 195 4.29 -5.98 -19.06
C VAL A 195 5.10 -4.86 -19.72
N GLN A 196 5.48 -3.82 -18.96
CA GLN A 196 6.28 -2.70 -19.46
C GLN A 196 7.72 -3.08 -19.84
N ILE A 197 8.21 -4.27 -19.44
CA ILE A 197 9.56 -4.72 -19.80
C ILE A 197 9.58 -5.12 -21.29
N PRO A 198 10.47 -4.51 -22.12
CA PRO A 198 10.54 -4.81 -23.54
C PRO A 198 10.84 -6.30 -23.82
N ALA A 199 10.17 -6.89 -24.82
CA ALA A 199 10.37 -8.30 -25.22
C ALA A 199 11.82 -8.63 -25.54
N ARG A 200 12.57 -7.68 -26.11
CA ARG A 200 14.01 -7.81 -26.40
C ARG A 200 14.85 -8.24 -25.19
N MET A 201 14.49 -7.83 -23.98
CA MET A 201 15.23 -8.25 -22.77
C MET A 201 15.03 -9.74 -22.49
N ARG A 202 13.82 -10.26 -22.73
CA ARG A 202 13.51 -11.71 -22.61
C ARG A 202 14.26 -12.50 -23.67
N GLU A 203 14.17 -12.06 -24.93
CA GLU A 203 14.84 -12.69 -26.08
C GLU A 203 16.35 -12.73 -25.91
N ALA A 204 16.98 -11.63 -25.50
CA ALA A 204 18.41 -11.56 -25.23
C ALA A 204 18.85 -12.54 -24.12
N SER A 205 18.04 -12.67 -23.06
CA SER A 205 18.33 -13.64 -21.98
C SER A 205 18.26 -15.09 -22.49
N TYR A 206 17.26 -15.40 -23.30
CA TYR A 206 17.14 -16.74 -23.89
C TYR A 206 18.23 -17.02 -24.91
N ALA A 207 18.66 -16.05 -25.72
CA ALA A 207 19.77 -16.17 -26.66
C ALA A 207 21.11 -16.51 -25.95
N LEU A 208 21.27 -16.06 -24.69
CA LEU A 208 22.41 -16.42 -23.83
C LEU A 208 22.23 -17.78 -23.13
N GLY A 209 21.26 -18.59 -23.53
CA GLY A 209 21.02 -19.93 -22.97
C GLY A 209 20.42 -19.95 -21.56
N LYS A 210 19.83 -18.83 -21.08
CA LYS A 210 19.20 -18.77 -19.76
C LYS A 210 17.84 -19.45 -19.78
N THR A 211 17.52 -20.17 -18.70
CA THR A 211 16.20 -20.76 -18.50
C THR A 211 15.17 -19.68 -18.15
N ARG A 212 13.87 -20.00 -18.31
CA ARG A 212 12.76 -19.09 -17.95
C ARG A 212 12.85 -18.64 -16.48
N ALA A 213 13.08 -19.56 -15.57
CA ALA A 213 13.23 -19.24 -14.15
C ALA A 213 14.40 -18.28 -13.89
N THR A 214 15.56 -18.54 -14.50
CA THR A 214 16.72 -17.65 -14.36
C THR A 214 16.45 -16.26 -14.94
N THR A 215 15.75 -16.17 -16.07
CA THR A 215 15.34 -14.90 -16.69
C THR A 215 14.41 -14.13 -15.77
N ILE A 216 13.42 -14.79 -15.15
CA ILE A 216 12.50 -14.15 -14.19
C ILE A 216 13.28 -13.57 -13.00
N TRP A 217 14.09 -14.39 -12.33
CA TRP A 217 14.75 -13.98 -11.09
C TRP A 217 15.88 -12.97 -11.31
N ARG A 218 16.65 -13.08 -12.41
CA ARG A 218 17.86 -12.26 -12.64
C ARG A 218 17.64 -11.07 -13.57
N VAL A 219 16.56 -11.07 -14.37
CA VAL A 219 16.30 -10.02 -15.35
C VAL A 219 14.98 -9.32 -15.07
N LEU A 220 13.85 -10.07 -15.06
CA LEU A 220 12.52 -9.46 -15.02
C LEU A 220 12.19 -8.85 -13.66
N LEU A 221 12.30 -9.62 -12.57
CA LEU A 221 12.00 -9.10 -11.22
C LEU A 221 12.89 -7.92 -10.81
N PRO A 222 14.22 -7.95 -11.05
CA PRO A 222 15.05 -6.77 -10.78
C PRO A 222 14.68 -5.54 -11.62
N SER A 223 14.29 -5.75 -12.88
CA SER A 223 13.87 -4.65 -13.76
C SER A 223 12.49 -4.09 -13.38
N ALA A 224 11.60 -4.93 -12.86
CA ALA A 224 10.26 -4.55 -12.40
C ALA A 224 10.23 -3.97 -10.97
N ARG A 225 11.37 -3.96 -10.24
CA ARG A 225 11.42 -3.51 -8.84
C ARG A 225 10.67 -2.21 -8.54
N PRO A 226 10.81 -1.12 -9.33
CA PRO A 226 10.11 0.12 -9.03
C PRO A 226 8.58 -0.03 -9.01
N GLY A 227 8.02 -0.78 -9.98
CA GLY A 227 6.59 -1.04 -10.03
C GLY A 227 6.11 -2.01 -8.95
N ILE A 228 6.90 -3.06 -8.64
CA ILE A 228 6.62 -3.97 -7.52
C ILE A 228 6.58 -3.18 -6.21
N THR A 229 7.57 -2.32 -5.98
CA THR A 229 7.61 -1.45 -4.79
C THR A 229 6.38 -0.55 -4.71
N GLY A 230 6.00 0.06 -5.83
CA GLY A 230 4.78 0.87 -5.91
C GLY A 230 3.54 0.07 -5.52
N GLY A 231 3.40 -1.17 -6.00
CA GLY A 231 2.32 -2.08 -5.65
C GLY A 231 2.30 -2.43 -4.16
N ILE A 232 3.45 -2.72 -3.57
CA ILE A 232 3.58 -3.01 -2.12
C ILE A 232 3.17 -1.79 -1.30
N VAL A 233 3.64 -0.60 -1.66
CA VAL A 233 3.29 0.67 -0.98
C VAL A 233 1.78 0.94 -1.04
N LEU A 234 1.16 0.74 -2.21
CA LEU A 234 -0.29 0.89 -2.38
C LEU A 234 -1.07 -0.14 -1.53
N GLY A 235 -0.65 -1.41 -1.56
CA GLY A 235 -1.23 -2.47 -0.75
C GLY A 235 -1.10 -2.19 0.76
N MET A 236 0.06 -1.75 1.21
CA MET A 236 0.31 -1.38 2.60
C MET A 236 -0.57 -0.20 3.04
N GLY A 237 -0.70 0.83 2.20
CA GLY A 237 -1.61 1.95 2.46
C GLY A 237 -3.07 1.49 2.61
N ARG A 238 -3.49 0.50 1.81
CA ARG A 238 -4.82 -0.10 1.91
C ARG A 238 -5.01 -0.86 3.23
N ILE A 239 -4.00 -1.61 3.68
CA ILE A 239 -4.01 -2.32 4.98
C ILE A 239 -4.17 -1.34 6.13
N ILE A 240 -3.36 -0.28 6.16
CA ILE A 240 -3.36 0.68 7.27
C ILE A 240 -4.67 1.48 7.32
N GLY A 241 -5.26 1.78 6.16
CA GLY A 241 -6.44 2.65 6.05
C GLY A 241 -7.80 1.96 6.25
N ASP A 242 -7.87 0.62 6.31
CA ASP A 242 -9.15 -0.07 6.45
C ASP A 242 -9.59 -0.15 7.91
N THR A 243 -10.77 0.41 8.21
CA THR A 243 -11.36 0.41 9.55
C THR A 243 -12.26 -0.80 9.78
N ALA A 244 -12.99 -1.24 8.74
CA ALA A 244 -14.04 -2.24 8.89
C ALA A 244 -13.49 -3.61 9.29
N ILE A 245 -12.44 -4.09 8.60
CA ILE A 245 -11.81 -5.37 8.93
C ILE A 245 -11.24 -5.34 10.34
N ILE A 246 -10.59 -4.25 10.71
CA ILE A 246 -9.95 -4.11 12.02
C ILE A 246 -10.99 -4.12 13.14
N THR A 247 -12.05 -3.32 13.01
CA THR A 247 -13.10 -3.24 14.04
C THR A 247 -13.80 -4.58 14.26
N ILE A 248 -14.03 -5.35 13.20
CA ILE A 248 -14.70 -6.64 13.29
C ILE A 248 -13.76 -7.74 13.83
N LEU A 249 -12.50 -7.78 13.36
CA LEU A 249 -11.58 -8.88 13.70
C LEU A 249 -10.70 -8.63 14.93
N LEU A 250 -10.49 -7.37 15.33
CA LEU A 250 -9.74 -7.02 16.53
C LEU A 250 -10.64 -6.48 17.65
N GLY A 251 -11.85 -6.02 17.30
CA GLY A 251 -12.75 -5.38 18.25
C GLY A 251 -12.32 -3.95 18.60
N SER A 252 -12.89 -3.43 19.70
CA SER A 252 -12.67 -2.06 20.20
C SER A 252 -11.89 -2.05 21.52
N ALA A 253 -11.09 -3.09 21.80
CA ALA A 253 -10.32 -3.14 23.04
C ALA A 253 -9.31 -1.98 23.08
N LEU A 254 -9.32 -1.19 24.15
CA LEU A 254 -8.43 -0.04 24.31
C LEU A 254 -6.96 -0.46 24.42
N ARG A 255 -6.68 -1.60 25.03
CA ARG A 255 -5.33 -2.13 25.27
C ARG A 255 -5.13 -3.44 24.52
N ASN A 256 -3.91 -3.65 24.05
CA ASN A 256 -3.53 -4.91 23.44
C ASN A 256 -3.47 -6.02 24.50
N GLN A 257 -4.27 -7.05 24.32
CA GLN A 257 -4.31 -8.20 25.22
C GLN A 257 -3.56 -9.35 24.57
N GLY A 258 -2.47 -9.77 25.17
CA GLY A 258 -1.72 -10.96 24.79
C GLY A 258 -2.24 -12.21 25.47
N VAL A 259 -2.11 -13.36 24.82
CA VAL A 259 -2.51 -14.68 25.31
C VAL A 259 -1.31 -15.59 25.46
N GLY A 260 -1.12 -16.14 26.66
CA GLY A 260 -0.09 -17.14 26.94
C GLY A 260 1.23 -16.59 27.41
N SER A 261 2.19 -17.49 27.70
CA SER A 261 3.47 -17.19 28.34
C SER A 261 4.56 -16.65 27.40
N VAL A 262 4.33 -16.71 26.07
CA VAL A 262 5.32 -16.23 25.07
C VAL A 262 4.92 -14.83 24.61
N PRO A 263 5.70 -13.77 24.90
CA PRO A 263 5.28 -12.38 24.69
C PRO A 263 4.88 -12.08 23.26
N VAL A 264 5.68 -12.49 22.27
CA VAL A 264 5.43 -12.18 20.84
C VAL A 264 4.25 -12.99 20.29
N LEU A 265 4.25 -14.31 20.47
CA LEU A 265 3.16 -15.19 20.01
C LEU A 265 1.85 -14.88 20.74
N GLY A 266 1.93 -14.56 22.03
CA GLY A 266 0.77 -14.16 22.81
C GLY A 266 0.11 -12.89 22.28
N THR A 267 0.90 -11.88 21.92
CA THR A 267 0.38 -10.65 21.30
C THR A 267 -0.23 -10.92 19.94
N LEU A 268 0.40 -11.74 19.10
CA LEU A 268 -0.11 -12.06 17.75
C LEU A 268 -1.45 -12.82 17.77
N ARG A 269 -1.66 -13.66 18.78
CA ARG A 269 -2.92 -14.41 19.00
C ARG A 269 -3.95 -13.60 19.78
N GLY A 270 -3.53 -12.49 20.37
CA GLY A 270 -4.38 -11.59 21.12
C GLY A 270 -5.21 -10.69 20.22
N PHE A 271 -6.01 -9.86 20.85
CA PHE A 271 -6.79 -8.81 20.20
C PHE A 271 -6.47 -7.45 20.83
N GLY A 272 -6.87 -6.38 20.16
CA GLY A 272 -6.53 -5.03 20.62
C GLY A 272 -7.06 -3.96 19.69
N SER A 273 -6.43 -2.79 19.71
CA SER A 273 -6.78 -1.68 18.85
C SER A 273 -5.66 -1.34 17.87
N THR A 274 -6.05 -0.68 16.79
CA THR A 274 -5.16 0.02 15.87
C THR A 274 -5.48 1.52 15.90
N LEU A 275 -4.58 2.33 15.37
CA LEU A 275 -4.86 3.78 15.25
C LEU A 275 -6.13 4.07 14.46
N THR A 276 -6.44 3.24 13.46
CA THR A 276 -7.63 3.41 12.63
C THR A 276 -8.91 3.14 13.44
N SER A 277 -8.97 2.06 14.21
CA SER A 277 -10.10 1.77 15.10
C SER A 277 -10.21 2.80 16.24
N TYR A 278 -9.07 3.27 16.72
CA TYR A 278 -9.02 4.30 17.76
C TYR A 278 -9.57 5.65 17.27
N VAL A 279 -9.17 6.10 16.06
CA VAL A 279 -9.73 7.29 15.42
C VAL A 279 -11.23 7.16 15.21
N TYR A 280 -11.70 5.99 14.80
CA TYR A 280 -13.12 5.74 14.61
C TYR A 280 -13.91 5.84 15.91
N ASN A 281 -13.44 5.17 16.97
CA ASN A 281 -14.12 5.15 18.28
C ASN A 281 -14.16 6.51 18.97
N ASP A 282 -13.08 7.30 18.89
CA ASP A 282 -12.99 8.62 19.52
C ASP A 282 -13.54 9.76 18.62
N SER A 283 -13.93 9.45 17.37
CA SER A 283 -14.53 10.44 16.46
C SER A 283 -15.91 10.89 16.97
N PRO A 284 -16.42 12.04 16.50
CA PRO A 284 -17.79 12.50 16.83
C PRO A 284 -18.89 11.51 16.46
N ALA A 285 -18.60 10.56 15.54
CA ALA A 285 -19.51 9.49 15.15
C ALA A 285 -19.32 8.22 16.00
N GLY A 286 -18.29 8.16 16.82
CA GLY A 286 -17.97 7.03 17.68
C GLY A 286 -18.49 7.23 19.10
N GLU A 287 -18.39 6.21 19.92
CA GLU A 287 -18.88 6.21 21.32
C GLU A 287 -17.98 7.06 22.24
N GLY A 288 -16.71 7.23 21.88
CA GLY A 288 -15.71 7.91 22.71
C GLY A 288 -15.88 9.43 22.80
N ASN A 289 -16.49 10.06 21.82
CA ASN A 289 -16.76 11.50 21.72
C ASN A 289 -15.58 12.42 22.15
N ALA A 290 -14.36 12.07 21.73
CA ALA A 290 -13.15 12.85 21.99
C ALA A 290 -12.49 13.34 20.67
N PRO A 291 -13.12 14.26 19.94
CA PRO A 291 -12.73 14.61 18.58
C PRO A 291 -11.30 15.15 18.47
N GLN A 292 -10.81 15.89 19.45
CA GLN A 292 -9.42 16.42 19.43
C GLN A 292 -8.39 15.27 19.48
N LYS A 293 -8.67 14.26 20.28
CA LYS A 293 -7.86 13.04 20.40
C LYS A 293 -7.90 12.23 19.12
N ALA A 294 -9.08 12.08 18.50
CA ALA A 294 -9.23 11.43 17.21
C ALA A 294 -8.45 12.15 16.10
N TYR A 295 -8.47 13.49 16.04
CA TYR A 295 -7.69 14.25 15.07
C TYR A 295 -6.18 14.10 15.29
N ALA A 296 -5.72 14.09 16.55
CA ALA A 296 -4.31 13.84 16.86
C ALA A 296 -3.88 12.44 16.46
N ALA A 297 -4.69 11.41 16.75
CA ALA A 297 -4.43 10.04 16.34
C ALA A 297 -4.43 9.87 14.82
N ALA A 298 -5.35 10.53 14.11
CA ALA A 298 -5.40 10.52 12.65
C ALA A 298 -4.16 11.18 12.02
N PHE A 299 -3.66 12.28 12.60
CA PHE A 299 -2.42 12.89 12.16
C PHE A 299 -1.21 11.97 12.39
N VAL A 300 -1.12 11.32 13.57
CA VAL A 300 -0.08 10.32 13.87
C VAL A 300 -0.15 9.14 12.89
N LEU A 301 -1.34 8.64 12.59
CA LEU A 301 -1.55 7.57 11.61
C LEU A 301 -1.00 7.96 10.24
N LEU A 302 -1.32 9.17 9.77
CA LEU A 302 -0.83 9.69 8.49
C LEU A 302 0.70 9.76 8.47
N MET A 303 1.33 10.24 9.56
CA MET A 303 2.79 10.27 9.67
C MET A 303 3.40 8.87 9.64
N ILE A 304 2.79 7.90 10.31
CA ILE A 304 3.23 6.49 10.27
C ILE A 304 3.15 5.93 8.85
N VAL A 305 2.05 6.19 8.13
CA VAL A 305 1.89 5.77 6.73
C VAL A 305 3.00 6.35 5.85
N LEU A 306 3.28 7.64 5.99
CA LEU A 306 4.34 8.30 5.21
C LEU A 306 5.72 7.71 5.52
N VAL A 307 6.03 7.49 6.80
CA VAL A 307 7.31 6.89 7.22
C VAL A 307 7.44 5.46 6.71
N LEU A 308 6.42 4.63 6.85
CA LEU A 308 6.44 3.25 6.37
C LEU A 308 6.57 3.19 4.84
N ASN A 309 5.85 4.04 4.11
CA ASN A 309 5.98 4.12 2.66
C ASN A 309 7.39 4.54 2.23
N ALA A 310 7.98 5.54 2.89
CA ALA A 310 9.34 5.98 2.64
C ALA A 310 10.35 4.86 2.97
N LEU A 311 10.14 4.13 4.06
CA LEU A 311 10.99 3.02 4.48
C LEU A 311 10.96 1.88 3.44
N VAL A 312 9.76 1.43 3.04
CA VAL A 312 9.60 0.38 2.02
C VAL A 312 10.25 0.80 0.70
N THR A 313 10.02 2.04 0.27
CA THR A 313 10.63 2.57 -0.95
C THR A 313 12.16 2.57 -0.85
N ARG A 314 12.73 3.01 0.26
CA ARG A 314 14.19 2.99 0.47
C ARG A 314 14.77 1.58 0.51
N LEU A 315 14.11 0.65 1.20
CA LEU A 315 14.58 -0.73 1.31
C LEU A 315 14.53 -1.46 -0.05
N THR A 316 13.54 -1.14 -0.87
CA THR A 316 13.34 -1.82 -2.16
C THR A 316 14.14 -1.15 -3.29
N SER A 317 14.41 0.16 -3.22
CA SER A 317 15.21 0.91 -4.20
C SER A 317 16.72 0.78 -4.01
N GLY A 318 17.18 0.17 -2.94
CA GLY A 318 18.60 0.05 -2.56
C GLY A 318 19.53 -0.71 -3.51
N GLY A 319 19.18 -0.85 -4.79
CA GLY A 319 20.02 -1.51 -5.81
C GLY A 319 20.29 -0.71 -7.08
N THR A 320 19.69 0.45 -7.30
CA THR A 320 19.76 1.17 -8.60
C THR A 320 19.85 2.68 -8.51
N GLU A 321 20.14 3.25 -7.38
CA GLU A 321 20.40 4.70 -7.29
C GLU A 321 21.89 5.02 -7.17
N ARG A 322 22.61 4.91 -8.32
CA ARG A 322 23.48 6.01 -8.70
C ARG A 322 22.77 6.81 -9.78
N SER A 323 22.34 8.01 -9.42
CA SER A 323 21.95 9.11 -10.31
C SER A 323 20.74 8.90 -11.24
N ARG A 324 19.56 8.94 -10.71
CA ARG A 324 18.63 9.98 -11.15
C ARG A 324 18.08 10.59 -9.87
N ALA A 325 18.80 11.55 -9.34
CA ALA A 325 18.12 12.64 -8.66
C ALA A 325 16.91 12.95 -9.53
N TRP A 326 15.71 12.76 -9.02
CA TRP A 326 14.52 13.30 -9.61
C TRP A 326 14.72 14.82 -9.55
N SER A 327 15.53 15.30 -10.49
CA SER A 327 15.42 16.67 -10.88
C SER A 327 13.99 16.77 -11.39
N TRP A 328 13.13 17.28 -10.56
CA TRP A 328 11.97 17.98 -11.08
C TRP A 328 12.50 18.71 -12.29
N PRO A 329 11.98 18.46 -13.51
CA PRO A 329 12.37 19.29 -14.61
C PRO A 329 12.14 20.69 -14.08
N ALA A 330 13.26 21.39 -13.84
CA ALA A 330 13.22 22.72 -13.27
C ALA A 330 12.07 23.39 -13.99
N LEU A 331 11.22 24.11 -13.27
CA LEU A 331 10.03 24.83 -13.73
C LEU A 331 10.27 25.68 -14.99
N SER A 332 11.30 25.31 -15.77
CA SER A 332 11.75 25.91 -17.05
C SER A 332 10.71 25.83 -18.18
N TRP A 333 9.61 25.10 -17.97
CA TRP A 333 8.46 25.12 -18.88
C TRP A 333 7.27 25.91 -18.33
N MET A 334 7.40 26.56 -17.16
CA MET A 334 6.48 27.61 -16.77
C MET A 334 6.76 28.86 -17.62
N PRO A 335 5.79 29.35 -18.42
CA PRO A 335 5.99 30.49 -19.31
C PRO A 335 6.13 31.85 -18.60
N TRP A 336 6.28 31.87 -17.28
CA TRP A 336 6.27 33.10 -16.45
C TRP A 336 7.66 33.62 -16.06
N THR A 337 8.75 32.97 -16.47
CA THR A 337 10.10 33.40 -16.10
C THR A 337 10.91 33.99 -17.27
N ARG A 338 10.23 34.63 -18.21
CA ARG A 338 10.86 35.63 -19.13
C ARG A 338 9.84 36.67 -19.49
#